data_522e567b444809f16e2d4f00298d2f2e
#
_entry.id   522e567b444809f16e2d4f00298d2f2e
#
_cell.length_a   1.000
_cell.length_b   1.000
_cell.length_c   1.000
_cell.angle_alpha   90.00
_cell.angle_beta   90.00
_cell.angle_gamma   90.00
#
_symmetry.space_group_name_H-M   'P 1'
#
loop_
_entity.id
_entity.type
_entity.pdbx_description
1 polymer ?
#
loop_
_entity_poly.entity_id
_entity_poly.type
_entity_poly.pdbx_seq_one_letter_code
_entity_poly.pdbx_strand_id
1 'polypeptide(L)'
;MPATMQVQPYLFFEGRCQEALDFYRRAIGAEVTALMRFKESPDPAMRQPGSEDKVMHASFRVGETTVFASDGQCGGAPSFQGFALSLTVGSDAEADRTFAALGEGGQTIMPPTATFFSPRFGMTTDRFGVTWMVYVAPQGSAKAGRSEALAGQFEAKAQDALATLQRLSDADWRKVTQAEKWPVGVTAHHMAGVLETIAGMIETIASGRPFESFNPGLIDEMNARHARDYANCGRAETIDLFRKGAGVAVAAIRRLSDEQLSRSAKVVSTMPPMTVEQLIGAALLNHIDEHFGSISKTAAQ
;
A
#
# COMPACT_ATOMS: atom_id res chain seq x y z
N MET A 1 15.97 18.83 -2.27
CA MET A 1 15.18 17.69 -1.78
C MET A 1 16.15 16.75 -1.08
N PRO A 2 15.92 16.29 0.15
CA PRO A 2 16.75 15.23 0.71
C PRO A 2 16.63 13.99 -0.16
N ALA A 3 17.75 13.33 -0.44
CA ALA A 3 17.78 12.10 -1.22
C ALA A 3 17.00 11.02 -0.45
N THR A 4 15.97 10.45 -1.06
CA THR A 4 15.24 9.31 -0.50
C THR A 4 16.15 8.08 -0.56
N MET A 5 16.34 7.41 0.57
CA MET A 5 17.10 6.16 0.64
C MET A 5 16.37 5.09 -0.20
N GLN A 6 17.09 4.40 -1.10
CA GLN A 6 16.54 3.34 -1.94
C GLN A 6 17.48 2.13 -1.90
N VAL A 7 16.91 0.93 -1.96
CA VAL A 7 17.63 -0.34 -2.12
C VAL A 7 17.26 -0.92 -3.47
N GLN A 8 18.27 -1.23 -4.29
CA GLN A 8 18.08 -1.77 -5.63
C GLN A 8 18.93 -3.03 -5.78
N PRO A 9 18.44 -4.10 -6.40
CA PRO A 9 19.23 -5.27 -6.73
C PRO A 9 20.37 -4.90 -7.67
N TYR A 10 21.55 -5.51 -7.48
CA TYR A 10 22.68 -5.42 -8.39
C TYR A 10 23.12 -6.84 -8.79
N LEU A 11 23.09 -7.15 -10.09
CA LEU A 11 23.36 -8.50 -10.62
C LEU A 11 24.70 -8.52 -11.35
N PHE A 12 25.56 -9.50 -11.02
CA PHE A 12 26.87 -9.70 -11.63
C PHE A 12 26.82 -10.91 -12.55
N PHE A 13 26.97 -10.70 -13.88
CA PHE A 13 26.81 -11.74 -14.90
C PHE A 13 28.13 -12.31 -15.43
N GLU A 14 29.26 -11.86 -14.90
CA GLU A 14 30.60 -12.38 -15.17
C GLU A 14 30.92 -12.56 -16.68
N GLY A 15 30.63 -11.52 -17.47
CA GLY A 15 30.89 -11.49 -18.89
C GLY A 15 29.68 -11.73 -19.80
N ARG A 16 28.49 -12.01 -19.23
CA ARG A 16 27.24 -12.28 -19.97
C ARG A 16 26.15 -11.22 -19.76
N CYS A 17 26.50 -10.04 -19.20
CA CYS A 17 25.52 -9.01 -18.86
C CYS A 17 24.72 -8.55 -20.09
N GLN A 18 25.36 -8.28 -21.23
CA GLN A 18 24.65 -7.87 -22.46
C GLN A 18 23.64 -8.94 -22.91
N GLU A 19 24.04 -10.22 -22.87
CA GLU A 19 23.15 -11.34 -23.23
C GLU A 19 21.94 -11.42 -22.28
N ALA A 20 22.16 -11.19 -20.97
CA ALA A 20 21.11 -11.19 -19.96
C ALA A 20 20.12 -10.03 -20.18
N LEU A 21 20.60 -8.83 -20.45
CA LEU A 21 19.77 -7.67 -20.74
C LEU A 21 18.91 -7.90 -21.99
N ASP A 22 19.47 -8.46 -23.06
CA ASP A 22 18.71 -8.77 -24.27
C ASP A 22 17.67 -9.88 -24.04
N PHE A 23 17.99 -10.85 -23.19
CA PHE A 23 17.05 -11.88 -22.77
C PHE A 23 15.88 -11.28 -21.97
N TYR A 24 16.15 -10.48 -20.93
CA TYR A 24 15.11 -9.88 -20.09
C TYR A 24 14.23 -8.90 -20.88
N ARG A 25 14.79 -8.20 -21.87
CA ARG A 25 13.98 -7.38 -22.77
C ARG A 25 12.93 -8.21 -23.52
N ARG A 26 13.31 -9.40 -24.02
CA ARG A 26 12.37 -10.30 -24.73
C ARG A 26 11.42 -11.03 -23.79
N ALA A 27 11.93 -11.52 -22.67
CA ALA A 27 11.17 -12.40 -21.76
C ALA A 27 10.13 -11.65 -20.92
N ILE A 28 10.48 -10.45 -20.43
CA ILE A 28 9.66 -9.71 -19.47
C ILE A 28 9.51 -8.21 -19.81
N GLY A 29 9.87 -7.80 -21.02
CA GLY A 29 9.75 -6.40 -21.45
C GLY A 29 10.66 -5.44 -20.69
N ALA A 30 11.82 -5.90 -20.19
CA ALA A 30 12.75 -5.05 -19.49
C ALA A 30 13.27 -3.93 -20.39
N GLU A 31 13.32 -2.70 -19.86
CA GLU A 31 13.83 -1.52 -20.55
C GLU A 31 15.20 -1.14 -20.02
N VAL A 32 16.23 -1.17 -20.88
CA VAL A 32 17.58 -0.73 -20.53
C VAL A 32 17.61 0.80 -20.53
N THR A 33 17.82 1.40 -19.37
CA THR A 33 17.79 2.85 -19.15
C THR A 33 19.19 3.48 -19.17
N ALA A 34 20.22 2.70 -18.87
CA ALA A 34 21.61 3.10 -18.96
C ALA A 34 22.49 1.88 -19.25
N LEU A 35 23.55 2.05 -20.00
CA LEU A 35 24.58 1.06 -20.27
C LEU A 35 25.90 1.75 -20.49
N MET A 36 26.95 1.29 -19.80
CA MET A 36 28.35 1.76 -19.96
C MET A 36 29.26 0.54 -20.06
N ARG A 37 30.16 0.56 -21.04
CA ARG A 37 31.18 -0.48 -21.23
C ARG A 37 32.50 -0.09 -20.54
N PHE A 38 33.36 -1.07 -20.25
CA PHE A 38 34.66 -0.78 -19.63
C PHE A 38 35.51 0.18 -20.46
N LYS A 39 35.49 0.08 -21.79
CA LYS A 39 36.21 1.03 -22.66
C LYS A 39 35.73 2.49 -22.55
N GLU A 40 34.52 2.71 -22.08
CA GLU A 40 33.90 4.02 -21.88
C GLU A 40 34.19 4.61 -20.52
N SER A 41 34.85 3.84 -19.62
CA SER A 41 35.18 4.30 -18.28
C SER A 41 36.06 5.57 -18.33
N PRO A 42 35.74 6.60 -17.57
CA PRO A 42 36.61 7.77 -17.42
C PRO A 42 37.92 7.42 -16.68
N ASP A 43 37.91 6.34 -15.87
CA ASP A 43 39.10 5.86 -15.16
C ASP A 43 39.81 4.76 -15.97
N PRO A 44 41.04 5.04 -16.47
CA PRO A 44 41.83 4.05 -17.23
C PRO A 44 42.13 2.76 -16.42
N ALA A 45 42.21 2.84 -15.09
CA ALA A 45 42.49 1.67 -14.24
C ALA A 45 41.36 0.63 -14.28
N MET A 46 40.14 1.03 -14.65
CA MET A 46 39.00 0.14 -14.82
C MET A 46 39.00 -0.59 -16.18
N ARG A 47 39.89 -0.24 -17.09
CA ARG A 47 39.94 -0.79 -18.47
C ARG A 47 40.89 -1.98 -18.50
N GLN A 48 40.45 -3.14 -17.97
CA GLN A 48 41.25 -4.35 -17.99
C GLN A 48 41.34 -4.92 -19.41
N PRO A 49 42.55 -5.37 -19.86
CA PRO A 49 42.71 -6.02 -21.15
C PRO A 49 41.76 -7.19 -21.37
N GLY A 50 41.03 -7.19 -22.49
CA GLY A 50 40.04 -8.22 -22.84
C GLY A 50 38.64 -8.00 -22.26
N SER A 51 38.44 -6.93 -21.48
CA SER A 51 37.09 -6.56 -20.94
C SER A 51 36.50 -5.33 -21.62
N GLU A 52 37.15 -4.76 -22.61
CA GLU A 52 36.83 -3.46 -23.21
C GLU A 52 35.35 -3.35 -23.65
N ASP A 53 34.82 -4.41 -24.26
CA ASP A 53 33.43 -4.48 -24.74
C ASP A 53 32.43 -5.01 -23.71
N LYS A 54 32.90 -5.44 -22.55
CA LYS A 54 32.04 -5.93 -21.46
C LYS A 54 31.32 -4.78 -20.77
N VAL A 55 30.19 -5.11 -20.11
CA VAL A 55 29.35 -4.13 -19.45
C VAL A 55 29.91 -3.83 -18.05
N MET A 56 30.43 -2.61 -17.88
CA MET A 56 30.91 -2.12 -16.60
C MET A 56 29.75 -1.78 -15.66
N HIS A 57 28.68 -1.19 -16.20
CA HIS A 57 27.46 -0.88 -15.48
C HIS A 57 26.27 -0.79 -16.44
N ALA A 58 25.15 -1.35 -16.02
CA ALA A 58 23.86 -1.16 -16.69
C ALA A 58 22.77 -0.93 -15.66
N SER A 59 21.77 -0.19 -16.08
CA SER A 59 20.51 -0.01 -15.37
C SER A 59 19.38 -0.45 -16.29
N PHE A 60 18.49 -1.31 -15.79
CA PHE A 60 17.29 -1.69 -16.52
C PHE A 60 16.07 -1.66 -15.62
N ARG A 61 14.91 -1.46 -16.20
CA ARG A 61 13.63 -1.33 -15.51
C ARG A 61 12.70 -2.45 -15.89
N VAL A 62 12.04 -3.04 -14.89
CA VAL A 62 10.93 -3.97 -15.06
C VAL A 62 9.72 -3.37 -14.34
N GLY A 63 8.72 -2.92 -15.09
CA GLY A 63 7.67 -2.07 -14.56
C GLY A 63 8.25 -0.78 -13.95
N GLU A 64 8.04 -0.55 -12.66
CA GLU A 64 8.59 0.61 -11.94
C GLU A 64 9.91 0.31 -11.20
N THR A 65 10.33 -0.96 -11.15
CA THR A 65 11.52 -1.38 -10.40
C THR A 65 12.78 -1.26 -11.25
N THR A 66 13.76 -0.53 -10.73
CA THR A 66 15.10 -0.45 -11.33
C THR A 66 15.99 -1.54 -10.77
N VAL A 67 16.68 -2.25 -11.65
CA VAL A 67 17.69 -3.27 -11.34
C VAL A 67 19.00 -2.86 -11.99
N PHE A 68 20.11 -2.98 -11.26
CA PHE A 68 21.44 -2.74 -11.78
C PHE A 68 22.11 -4.05 -12.19
N ALA A 69 23.01 -3.97 -13.14
CA ALA A 69 23.75 -5.11 -13.65
C ALA A 69 25.14 -4.73 -14.12
N SER A 70 26.05 -5.70 -14.12
CA SER A 70 27.36 -5.59 -14.76
C SER A 70 27.94 -6.96 -15.05
N ASP A 71 29.10 -6.95 -15.73
CA ASP A 71 29.91 -8.13 -15.94
C ASP A 71 30.89 -8.41 -14.80
N GLY A 72 30.77 -7.68 -13.68
CA GLY A 72 31.60 -7.90 -12.49
C GLY A 72 33.09 -7.83 -12.78
N GLN A 73 33.82 -8.87 -12.39
CA GLN A 73 35.25 -9.01 -12.67
C GLN A 73 35.53 -9.67 -14.02
N CYS A 74 34.53 -10.03 -14.79
CA CYS A 74 34.62 -10.73 -16.08
C CYS A 74 35.38 -12.05 -16.02
N GLY A 75 35.47 -12.68 -14.86
CA GLY A 75 36.35 -13.84 -14.64
C GLY A 75 35.71 -14.90 -13.74
N GLY A 76 34.79 -15.69 -14.24
CA GLY A 76 34.20 -16.78 -13.45
C GLY A 76 32.80 -17.15 -13.88
N ALA A 77 32.12 -17.99 -13.09
CA ALA A 77 30.73 -18.30 -13.23
C ALA A 77 29.91 -17.40 -12.29
N PRO A 78 28.84 -16.75 -12.76
CA PRO A 78 27.98 -15.98 -11.88
C PRO A 78 27.33 -16.89 -10.82
N SER A 79 27.19 -16.37 -9.60
CA SER A 79 26.53 -17.08 -8.50
C SER A 79 25.43 -16.22 -7.90
N PHE A 80 24.18 -16.70 -8.03
CA PHE A 80 22.99 -16.00 -7.55
C PHE A 80 22.27 -16.85 -6.51
N GLN A 81 22.99 -17.25 -5.45
CA GLN A 81 22.45 -18.11 -4.41
C GLN A 81 21.88 -17.31 -3.24
N GLY A 82 20.84 -17.85 -2.61
CA GLY A 82 20.25 -17.31 -1.39
C GLY A 82 19.29 -16.13 -1.58
N PHE A 83 18.92 -15.77 -2.84
CA PHE A 83 17.89 -14.79 -3.12
C PHE A 83 17.10 -15.16 -4.38
N ALA A 84 15.97 -14.52 -4.58
CA ALA A 84 15.19 -14.57 -5.81
C ALA A 84 14.61 -13.18 -6.12
N LEU A 85 14.43 -12.89 -7.40
CA LEU A 85 13.65 -11.74 -7.85
C LEU A 85 12.18 -12.15 -7.95
N SER A 86 11.29 -11.35 -7.36
CA SER A 86 9.87 -11.61 -7.34
C SER A 86 9.15 -10.72 -8.34
N LEU A 87 8.42 -11.33 -9.26
CA LEU A 87 7.67 -10.65 -10.31
C LEU A 87 6.18 -10.92 -10.15
N THR A 88 5.42 -9.84 -9.91
CA THR A 88 3.97 -9.88 -9.83
C THR A 88 3.35 -9.58 -11.17
N VAL A 89 2.38 -10.39 -11.60
CA VAL A 89 1.65 -10.23 -12.86
C VAL A 89 0.14 -10.18 -12.64
N GLY A 90 -0.60 -9.71 -13.64
CA GLY A 90 -2.02 -9.40 -13.51
C GLY A 90 -2.98 -10.59 -13.73
N SER A 91 -2.51 -11.73 -14.26
CA SER A 91 -3.36 -12.87 -14.55
C SER A 91 -2.59 -14.19 -14.60
N ASP A 92 -3.31 -15.32 -14.42
CA ASP A 92 -2.75 -16.66 -14.51
C ASP A 92 -2.09 -16.92 -15.88
N ALA A 93 -2.73 -16.48 -16.96
CA ALA A 93 -2.19 -16.61 -18.31
C ALA A 93 -0.90 -15.80 -18.51
N GLU A 94 -0.78 -14.64 -17.86
CA GLU A 94 0.44 -13.85 -17.87
C GLU A 94 1.53 -14.52 -17.03
N ALA A 95 1.18 -15.09 -15.87
CA ALA A 95 2.11 -15.84 -15.05
C ALA A 95 2.72 -17.02 -15.81
N ASP A 96 1.89 -17.80 -16.51
CA ASP A 96 2.34 -18.94 -17.30
C ASP A 96 3.28 -18.51 -18.43
N ARG A 97 2.93 -17.46 -19.18
CA ARG A 97 3.79 -16.94 -20.26
C ARG A 97 5.13 -16.41 -19.75
N THR A 98 5.08 -15.62 -18.67
CA THR A 98 6.28 -15.02 -18.06
C THR A 98 7.19 -16.07 -17.46
N PHE A 99 6.61 -17.07 -16.77
CA PHE A 99 7.34 -18.21 -16.22
C PHE A 99 8.05 -19.01 -17.32
N ALA A 100 7.33 -19.33 -18.41
CA ALA A 100 7.89 -20.06 -19.54
C ALA A 100 9.03 -19.27 -20.23
N ALA A 101 8.84 -17.98 -20.42
CA ALA A 101 9.85 -17.11 -21.04
C ALA A 101 11.12 -16.97 -20.19
N LEU A 102 11.00 -16.78 -18.87
CA LEU A 102 12.15 -16.72 -17.95
C LEU A 102 12.82 -18.08 -17.80
N GLY A 103 12.06 -19.18 -17.84
CA GLY A 103 12.58 -20.54 -17.74
C GLY A 103 13.26 -21.06 -19.01
N GLU A 104 13.24 -20.32 -20.10
CA GLU A 104 13.84 -20.74 -21.37
C GLU A 104 15.38 -20.94 -21.27
N GLY A 105 15.83 -22.19 -21.40
CA GLY A 105 17.25 -22.56 -21.21
C GLY A 105 17.71 -22.54 -19.76
N GLY A 106 16.81 -22.45 -18.82
CA GLY A 106 17.03 -22.49 -17.39
C GLY A 106 16.48 -23.74 -16.73
N GLN A 107 16.10 -23.65 -15.45
CA GLN A 107 15.61 -24.78 -14.67
C GLN A 107 14.31 -24.43 -13.93
N THR A 108 13.28 -25.24 -14.06
CA THR A 108 12.08 -25.15 -13.24
C THR A 108 12.36 -25.66 -11.84
N ILE A 109 12.14 -24.80 -10.83
CA ILE A 109 12.23 -25.16 -9.40
C ILE A 109 10.84 -25.62 -8.92
N MET A 110 9.81 -24.82 -9.23
CA MET A 110 8.41 -25.11 -8.91
C MET A 110 7.55 -24.71 -10.12
N PRO A 111 6.81 -25.63 -10.73
CA PRO A 111 5.92 -25.29 -11.83
C PRO A 111 4.77 -24.39 -11.35
N PRO A 112 4.19 -23.55 -12.23
CA PRO A 112 3.07 -22.70 -11.87
C PRO A 112 1.90 -23.48 -11.31
N THR A 113 1.51 -23.19 -10.07
CA THR A 113 0.42 -23.85 -9.35
C THR A 113 -0.30 -22.87 -8.43
N ALA A 114 -1.51 -23.21 -8.01
CA ALA A 114 -2.21 -22.45 -6.97
C ALA A 114 -1.59 -22.74 -5.59
N THR A 115 -1.46 -21.69 -4.78
CA THR A 115 -0.99 -21.77 -3.40
C THR A 115 -1.99 -21.04 -2.49
N PHE A 116 -1.77 -21.08 -1.16
CA PHE A 116 -2.65 -20.36 -0.21
C PHE A 116 -2.55 -18.84 -0.33
N PHE A 117 -1.47 -18.31 -0.94
CA PHE A 117 -1.20 -16.86 -1.06
C PHE A 117 -1.28 -16.36 -2.51
N SER A 118 -1.44 -17.22 -3.50
CA SER A 118 -1.50 -16.83 -4.91
C SER A 118 -2.32 -17.84 -5.73
N PRO A 119 -3.21 -17.41 -6.63
CA PRO A 119 -3.90 -18.32 -7.54
C PRO A 119 -2.94 -18.99 -8.54
N ARG A 120 -1.80 -18.34 -8.84
CA ARG A 120 -0.79 -18.88 -9.76
C ARG A 120 0.60 -18.42 -9.32
N PHE A 121 1.41 -19.35 -8.78
CA PHE A 121 2.77 -19.11 -8.32
C PHE A 121 3.71 -20.16 -8.93
N GLY A 122 4.88 -19.72 -9.43
CA GLY A 122 5.93 -20.60 -9.92
C GLY A 122 7.31 -20.05 -9.62
N MET A 123 8.30 -20.93 -9.56
CA MET A 123 9.71 -20.58 -9.39
C MET A 123 10.55 -21.20 -10.48
N THR A 124 11.41 -20.41 -11.10
CA THR A 124 12.36 -20.86 -12.13
C THR A 124 13.70 -20.18 -11.95
N THR A 125 14.78 -20.89 -12.28
CA THR A 125 16.09 -20.27 -12.45
C THR A 125 16.30 -20.08 -13.95
N ASP A 126 16.66 -18.88 -14.36
CA ASP A 126 16.91 -18.58 -15.76
C ASP A 126 18.27 -19.15 -16.24
N ARG A 127 18.56 -19.04 -17.54
CA ARG A 127 19.80 -19.52 -18.18
C ARG A 127 21.09 -18.83 -17.68
N PHE A 128 20.94 -17.75 -16.89
CA PHE A 128 22.06 -17.02 -16.27
C PHE A 128 22.26 -17.40 -14.80
N GLY A 129 21.35 -18.19 -14.23
CA GLY A 129 21.38 -18.63 -12.85
C GLY A 129 20.57 -17.75 -11.88
N VAL A 130 19.89 -16.70 -12.35
CA VAL A 130 19.02 -15.87 -11.52
C VAL A 130 17.71 -16.59 -11.24
N THR A 131 17.36 -16.71 -9.97
CA THR A 131 16.07 -17.29 -9.56
C THR A 131 14.96 -16.25 -9.60
N TRP A 132 13.84 -16.62 -10.21
CA TRP A 132 12.63 -15.83 -10.34
C TRP A 132 11.45 -16.51 -9.67
N MET A 133 10.71 -15.74 -8.90
CA MET A 133 9.35 -16.07 -8.45
C MET A 133 8.38 -15.31 -9.33
N VAL A 134 7.50 -16.02 -10.03
CA VAL A 134 6.44 -15.40 -10.84
C VAL A 134 5.11 -15.76 -10.20
N TYR A 135 4.31 -14.75 -9.87
CA TYR A 135 3.03 -15.01 -9.22
C TYR A 135 1.97 -13.97 -9.58
N VAL A 136 0.73 -14.42 -9.54
CA VAL A 136 -0.45 -13.55 -9.57
C VAL A 136 -0.73 -13.12 -8.13
N ALA A 137 -0.80 -11.81 -7.92
CA ALA A 137 -1.25 -11.32 -6.63
C ALA A 137 -2.68 -11.84 -6.37
N PRO A 138 -3.03 -12.31 -5.15
CA PRO A 138 -4.40 -12.63 -4.82
C PRO A 138 -5.32 -11.47 -5.23
N GLN A 139 -6.52 -11.77 -5.75
CA GLN A 139 -7.48 -10.71 -6.07
C GLN A 139 -7.70 -9.87 -4.80
N GLY A 140 -7.17 -8.65 -4.79
CA GLY A 140 -7.06 -7.77 -3.61
C GLY A 140 -5.62 -7.42 -3.20
N SER A 141 -4.57 -8.06 -3.75
CA SER A 141 -3.15 -7.79 -3.44
C SER A 141 -2.29 -7.39 -4.64
N ALA A 142 -2.86 -7.16 -5.84
CA ALA A 142 -2.19 -6.36 -6.86
C ALA A 142 -1.96 -4.99 -6.25
N LYS A 143 -0.67 -4.61 -5.97
CA LYS A 143 -0.20 -3.38 -5.29
C LYS A 143 -1.41 -2.58 -4.83
N ALA A 144 -1.88 -2.91 -3.60
CA ALA A 144 -3.16 -2.37 -3.15
C ALA A 144 -3.09 -0.89 -3.43
N GLY A 145 -3.89 -0.38 -4.36
CA GLY A 145 -3.86 1.02 -4.73
C GLY A 145 -3.89 1.78 -3.41
N ARG A 146 -3.31 2.96 -3.32
CA ARG A 146 -3.32 3.75 -2.07
C ARG A 146 -4.69 3.71 -1.38
N SER A 147 -5.76 3.69 -2.19
CA SER A 147 -7.14 3.56 -1.73
C SER A 147 -7.45 2.21 -1.07
N GLU A 148 -6.99 1.09 -1.61
CA GLU A 148 -7.21 -0.23 -0.98
C GLU A 148 -6.41 -0.39 0.32
N ALA A 149 -5.18 0.14 0.36
CA ALA A 149 -4.37 0.15 1.59
C ALA A 149 -5.05 0.96 2.70
N LEU A 150 -5.57 2.15 2.37
CA LEU A 150 -6.31 3.01 3.31
C LEU A 150 -7.63 2.37 3.75
N ALA A 151 -8.38 1.78 2.80
CA ALA A 151 -9.62 1.08 3.10
C ALA A 151 -9.40 -0.12 4.01
N GLY A 152 -8.37 -0.94 3.74
CA GLY A 152 -8.01 -2.09 4.57
C GLY A 152 -7.56 -1.69 5.98
N GLN A 153 -6.79 -0.60 6.12
CA GLN A 153 -6.43 -0.05 7.43
C GLN A 153 -7.66 0.39 8.23
N PHE A 154 -8.59 1.12 7.58
CA PHE A 154 -9.80 1.57 8.25
C PHE A 154 -10.73 0.40 8.59
N GLU A 155 -10.89 -0.57 7.68
CA GLU A 155 -11.71 -1.77 7.91
C GLU A 155 -11.22 -2.58 9.12
N ALA A 156 -9.90 -2.78 9.25
CA ALA A 156 -9.32 -3.47 10.41
C ALA A 156 -9.63 -2.72 11.72
N LYS A 157 -9.41 -1.40 11.76
CA LYS A 157 -9.73 -0.57 12.93
C LYS A 157 -11.22 -0.58 13.25
N ALA A 158 -12.09 -0.56 12.25
CA ALA A 158 -13.53 -0.63 12.43
C ALA A 158 -13.97 -1.99 13.00
N GLN A 159 -13.33 -3.08 12.59
CA GLN A 159 -13.58 -4.41 13.16
C GLN A 159 -13.18 -4.49 14.65
N ASP A 160 -12.00 -3.94 15.00
CA ASP A 160 -11.53 -3.86 16.38
C ASP A 160 -12.46 -3.00 17.26
N ALA A 161 -12.93 -1.88 16.71
CA ALA A 161 -13.88 -1.00 17.34
C ALA A 161 -15.23 -1.72 17.60
N LEU A 162 -15.78 -2.42 16.60
CA LEU A 162 -16.99 -3.22 16.74
C LEU A 162 -16.84 -4.31 17.81
N ALA A 163 -15.71 -5.03 17.79
CA ALA A 163 -15.43 -6.04 18.81
C ALA A 163 -15.34 -5.41 20.21
N THR A 164 -14.83 -4.20 20.35
CA THR A 164 -14.83 -3.44 21.61
C THR A 164 -16.23 -3.12 22.06
N LEU A 165 -17.08 -2.53 21.20
CA LEU A 165 -18.48 -2.19 21.53
C LEU A 165 -19.29 -3.41 21.95
N GLN A 166 -19.07 -4.56 21.32
CA GLN A 166 -19.77 -5.80 21.63
C GLN A 166 -19.43 -6.36 23.02
N ARG A 167 -18.21 -6.10 23.52
CA ARG A 167 -17.75 -6.56 24.85
C ARG A 167 -18.17 -5.65 26.01
N LEU A 168 -18.56 -4.40 25.72
CA LEU A 168 -18.95 -3.46 26.77
C LEU A 168 -20.21 -3.95 27.53
N SER A 169 -20.20 -3.86 28.86
CA SER A 169 -21.38 -4.04 29.69
C SER A 169 -22.27 -2.78 29.69
N ASP A 170 -23.48 -2.90 30.19
CA ASP A 170 -24.37 -1.75 30.37
C ASP A 170 -23.82 -0.74 31.40
N ALA A 171 -23.01 -1.22 32.35
CA ALA A 171 -22.31 -0.37 33.31
C ALA A 171 -21.19 0.44 32.57
N ASP A 172 -20.40 -0.23 31.75
CA ASP A 172 -19.35 0.44 30.97
C ASP A 172 -19.91 1.47 30.00
N TRP A 173 -21.09 1.18 29.41
CA TRP A 173 -21.76 2.09 28.47
C TRP A 173 -22.09 3.45 29.07
N ARG A 174 -22.30 3.49 30.40
CA ARG A 174 -22.65 4.71 31.15
C ARG A 174 -21.45 5.42 31.78
N LYS A 175 -20.29 4.79 31.84
CA LYS A 175 -19.06 5.42 32.36
C LYS A 175 -18.72 6.64 31.52
N VAL A 176 -18.15 7.68 32.15
CA VAL A 176 -17.77 8.92 31.49
C VAL A 176 -16.33 8.86 31.04
N THR A 177 -16.08 9.08 29.75
CA THR A 177 -14.72 9.17 29.17
C THR A 177 -13.99 10.39 29.72
N GLN A 178 -12.67 10.27 29.88
CA GLN A 178 -11.89 11.38 30.43
C GLN A 178 -11.56 12.45 29.39
N ALA A 179 -11.41 12.07 28.13
CA ALA A 179 -11.07 12.98 27.05
C ALA A 179 -12.28 13.83 26.63
N GLU A 180 -13.36 13.18 26.24
CA GLU A 180 -14.56 13.83 25.70
C GLU A 180 -15.48 14.38 26.79
N LYS A 181 -15.38 13.85 28.03
CA LYS A 181 -16.32 14.13 29.12
C LYS A 181 -17.77 13.68 28.82
N TRP A 182 -17.92 12.69 27.96
CA TRP A 182 -19.19 12.10 27.56
C TRP A 182 -19.33 10.66 28.09
N PRO A 183 -20.54 10.16 28.27
CA PRO A 183 -20.75 8.73 28.43
C PRO A 183 -20.10 7.95 27.28
N VAL A 184 -19.57 6.77 27.58
CA VAL A 184 -18.98 5.87 26.57
C VAL A 184 -19.94 5.64 25.41
N GLY A 185 -21.26 5.45 25.70
CA GLY A 185 -22.27 5.29 24.68
C GLY A 185 -22.37 6.50 23.73
N VAL A 186 -22.30 7.71 24.27
CA VAL A 186 -22.35 8.94 23.47
C VAL A 186 -21.11 9.07 22.58
N THR A 187 -19.92 8.77 23.11
CA THR A 187 -18.68 8.78 22.35
C THR A 187 -18.72 7.76 21.22
N ALA A 188 -19.21 6.55 21.48
CA ALA A 188 -19.41 5.51 20.46
C ALA A 188 -20.44 5.92 19.40
N HIS A 189 -21.56 6.51 19.81
CA HIS A 189 -22.60 6.98 18.90
C HIS A 189 -22.12 8.17 18.04
N HIS A 190 -21.29 9.05 18.61
CA HIS A 190 -20.67 10.14 17.86
C HIS A 190 -19.84 9.56 16.71
N MET A 191 -18.93 8.63 17.02
CA MET A 191 -18.10 8.02 15.99
C MET A 191 -18.94 7.29 14.93
N ALA A 192 -19.99 6.57 15.34
CA ALA A 192 -20.89 5.90 14.41
C ALA A 192 -21.61 6.87 13.47
N GLY A 193 -22.10 7.99 14.01
CA GLY A 193 -22.93 8.97 13.29
C GLY A 193 -22.15 9.81 12.27
N VAL A 194 -20.84 10.00 12.45
CA VAL A 194 -20.03 10.83 11.54
C VAL A 194 -19.49 10.07 10.33
N LEU A 195 -19.46 8.73 10.35
CA LEU A 195 -18.82 7.91 9.30
C LEU A 195 -19.40 8.14 7.90
N GLU A 196 -20.73 8.12 7.76
CA GLU A 196 -21.41 8.38 6.49
C GLU A 196 -21.18 9.83 6.01
N THR A 197 -21.19 10.78 6.94
CA THR A 197 -20.92 12.20 6.64
C THR A 197 -19.50 12.38 6.11
N ILE A 198 -18.51 11.78 6.76
CA ILE A 198 -17.11 11.84 6.34
C ILE A 198 -16.94 11.16 4.97
N ALA A 199 -17.59 10.01 4.73
CA ALA A 199 -17.59 9.37 3.42
C ALA A 199 -18.13 10.29 2.32
N GLY A 200 -19.24 10.99 2.57
CA GLY A 200 -19.80 11.97 1.65
C GLY A 200 -18.88 13.17 1.40
N MET A 201 -18.15 13.65 2.42
CA MET A 201 -17.13 14.70 2.27
C MET A 201 -15.97 14.21 1.36
N ILE A 202 -15.48 13.01 1.61
CA ILE A 202 -14.43 12.37 0.80
C ILE A 202 -14.87 12.30 -0.67
N GLU A 203 -16.07 11.81 -0.96
CA GLU A 203 -16.61 11.70 -2.32
C GLU A 203 -16.80 13.09 -2.98
N THR A 204 -17.23 14.09 -2.22
CA THR A 204 -17.41 15.45 -2.72
C THR A 204 -16.08 16.05 -3.16
N ILE A 205 -15.06 16.00 -2.31
CA ILE A 205 -13.72 16.54 -2.62
C ILE A 205 -13.06 15.72 -3.74
N ALA A 206 -13.14 14.39 -3.66
CA ALA A 206 -12.59 13.49 -4.67
C ALA A 206 -13.21 13.68 -6.06
N SER A 207 -14.47 14.11 -6.14
CA SER A 207 -15.12 14.43 -7.42
C SER A 207 -14.76 15.82 -7.98
N GLY A 208 -14.03 16.64 -7.21
CA GLY A 208 -13.70 18.03 -7.58
C GLY A 208 -14.87 19.00 -7.44
N ARG A 209 -15.96 18.60 -6.78
CA ARG A 209 -17.08 19.50 -6.48
C ARG A 209 -16.68 20.52 -5.42
N PRO A 210 -17.24 21.73 -5.45
CA PRO A 210 -17.02 22.74 -4.40
C PRO A 210 -17.34 22.15 -3.02
N PHE A 211 -16.46 22.43 -2.05
CA PHE A 211 -16.64 22.02 -0.66
C PHE A 211 -16.63 23.26 0.24
N GLU A 212 -17.69 23.45 1.00
CA GLU A 212 -17.78 24.52 1.97
C GLU A 212 -17.08 24.13 3.27
N SER A 213 -16.09 24.91 3.70
CA SER A 213 -15.30 24.61 4.89
C SER A 213 -16.10 24.84 6.17
N PHE A 214 -15.89 23.95 7.14
CA PHE A 214 -16.49 24.09 8.46
C PHE A 214 -15.80 25.21 9.28
N ASN A 215 -16.59 25.99 10.01
CA ASN A 215 -16.10 26.83 11.06
C ASN A 215 -15.87 25.98 12.33
N PRO A 216 -14.73 26.12 13.05
CA PRO A 216 -14.49 25.40 14.30
C PRO A 216 -15.63 25.53 15.32
N GLY A 217 -16.17 26.74 15.51
CA GLY A 217 -17.30 26.95 16.43
C GLY A 217 -18.55 26.18 16.06
N LEU A 218 -18.82 25.99 14.76
CA LEU A 218 -19.93 25.15 14.30
C LEU A 218 -19.70 23.67 14.65
N ILE A 219 -18.47 23.19 14.55
CA ILE A 219 -18.13 21.81 14.93
C ILE A 219 -18.38 21.60 16.43
N ASP A 220 -17.96 22.56 17.27
CA ASP A 220 -18.19 22.50 18.72
C ASP A 220 -19.70 22.51 19.05
N GLU A 221 -20.49 23.33 18.37
CA GLU A 221 -21.96 23.36 18.53
C GLU A 221 -22.60 22.02 18.09
N MET A 222 -22.16 21.44 16.98
CA MET A 222 -22.62 20.15 16.50
C MET A 222 -22.31 19.04 17.51
N ASN A 223 -21.10 19.02 18.05
CA ASN A 223 -20.66 18.05 19.06
C ASN A 223 -21.46 18.21 20.37
N ALA A 224 -21.64 19.44 20.85
CA ALA A 224 -22.44 19.70 22.05
C ALA A 224 -23.91 19.33 21.86
N ARG A 225 -24.49 19.58 20.69
CA ARG A 225 -25.84 19.12 20.34
C ARG A 225 -25.94 17.61 20.32
N HIS A 226 -24.99 16.94 19.62
CA HIS A 226 -24.93 15.49 19.56
C HIS A 226 -24.90 14.86 20.97
N ALA A 227 -24.08 15.38 21.86
CA ALA A 227 -23.96 14.86 23.23
C ALA A 227 -25.31 14.99 24.01
N ARG A 228 -26.10 16.05 23.77
CA ARG A 228 -27.43 16.20 24.38
C ARG A 228 -28.45 15.28 23.76
N ASP A 229 -28.52 15.25 22.44
CA ASP A 229 -29.58 14.54 21.70
C ASP A 229 -29.46 13.01 21.86
N TYR A 230 -28.21 12.51 22.01
CA TYR A 230 -27.91 11.08 22.14
C TYR A 230 -27.42 10.67 23.54
N ALA A 231 -27.75 11.46 24.57
CA ALA A 231 -27.36 11.16 25.95
C ALA A 231 -27.80 9.77 26.44
N ASN A 232 -28.88 9.22 25.85
CA ASN A 232 -29.45 7.91 26.20
C ASN A 232 -29.46 6.94 25.01
N CYS A 233 -28.50 7.04 24.09
CA CYS A 233 -28.43 6.17 22.91
C CYS A 233 -28.30 4.70 23.27
N GLY A 234 -29.00 3.85 22.51
CA GLY A 234 -29.01 2.41 22.68
C GLY A 234 -27.72 1.76 22.15
N ARG A 235 -27.18 0.77 22.87
CA ARG A 235 -25.94 0.06 22.47
C ARG A 235 -26.13 -0.69 21.13
N ALA A 236 -27.22 -1.45 20.98
CA ALA A 236 -27.48 -2.23 19.78
C ALA A 236 -27.64 -1.33 18.56
N GLU A 237 -28.42 -0.26 18.68
CA GLU A 237 -28.61 0.73 17.63
C GLU A 237 -27.30 1.41 17.21
N THR A 238 -26.46 1.76 18.18
CA THR A 238 -25.14 2.36 17.93
C THR A 238 -24.20 1.40 17.19
N ILE A 239 -24.21 0.12 17.57
CA ILE A 239 -23.41 -0.93 16.89
C ILE A 239 -23.86 -1.10 15.45
N ASP A 240 -25.16 -1.11 15.18
CA ASP A 240 -25.70 -1.25 13.82
C ASP A 240 -25.41 -0.02 12.99
N LEU A 241 -25.56 1.19 13.55
CA LEU A 241 -25.19 2.45 12.90
C LEU A 241 -23.69 2.47 12.55
N PHE A 242 -22.82 2.07 13.50
CA PHE A 242 -21.37 2.00 13.27
C PHE A 242 -21.01 1.02 12.15
N ARG A 243 -21.58 -0.19 12.17
CA ARG A 243 -21.34 -1.21 11.15
C ARG A 243 -21.72 -0.72 9.76
N LYS A 244 -22.89 -0.10 9.64
CA LYS A 244 -23.37 0.47 8.38
C LYS A 244 -22.45 1.59 7.89
N GLY A 245 -22.16 2.57 8.74
CA GLY A 245 -21.30 3.70 8.40
C GLY A 245 -19.88 3.28 8.02
N ALA A 246 -19.29 2.33 8.75
CA ALA A 246 -17.98 1.78 8.42
C ALA A 246 -17.96 1.11 7.04
N GLY A 247 -18.99 0.32 6.71
CA GLY A 247 -19.12 -0.29 5.38
C GLY A 247 -19.23 0.76 4.26
N VAL A 248 -19.98 1.84 4.47
CA VAL A 248 -20.08 2.96 3.51
C VAL A 248 -18.72 3.64 3.34
N ALA A 249 -18.02 3.95 4.41
CA ALA A 249 -16.71 4.60 4.36
C ALA A 249 -15.67 3.73 3.65
N VAL A 250 -15.57 2.44 3.97
CA VAL A 250 -14.68 1.47 3.29
C VAL A 250 -14.98 1.43 1.79
N ALA A 251 -16.26 1.32 1.40
CA ALA A 251 -16.65 1.27 0.00
C ALA A 251 -16.35 2.58 -0.75
N ALA A 252 -16.50 3.74 -0.10
CA ALA A 252 -16.15 5.04 -0.67
C ALA A 252 -14.64 5.14 -0.92
N ILE A 253 -13.80 4.75 0.07
CA ILE A 253 -12.34 4.79 -0.06
C ILE A 253 -11.86 3.87 -1.18
N ARG A 254 -12.37 2.63 -1.27
CA ARG A 254 -11.95 1.64 -2.28
C ARG A 254 -12.15 2.09 -3.72
N ARG A 255 -13.13 2.97 -3.97
CA ARG A 255 -13.45 3.47 -5.32
C ARG A 255 -12.53 4.61 -5.78
N LEU A 256 -11.71 5.17 -4.92
CA LEU A 256 -10.87 6.32 -5.24
C LEU A 256 -9.67 5.93 -6.09
N SER A 257 -9.40 6.72 -7.12
CA SER A 257 -8.13 6.67 -7.85
C SER A 257 -7.03 7.44 -7.11
N ASP A 258 -5.77 7.21 -7.46
CA ASP A 258 -4.63 7.94 -6.91
C ASP A 258 -4.70 9.45 -7.20
N GLU A 259 -5.25 9.84 -8.36
CA GLU A 259 -5.54 11.23 -8.69
C GLU A 259 -6.57 11.82 -7.71
N GLN A 260 -7.65 11.10 -7.44
CA GLN A 260 -8.70 11.54 -6.52
C GLN A 260 -8.19 11.64 -5.08
N LEU A 261 -7.33 10.72 -4.63
CA LEU A 261 -6.66 10.79 -3.32
C LEU A 261 -5.79 12.04 -3.17
N SER A 262 -5.23 12.56 -4.25
CA SER A 262 -4.37 13.74 -4.27
C SER A 262 -5.14 15.06 -4.37
N ARG A 263 -6.44 15.04 -4.70
CA ARG A 263 -7.30 16.25 -4.71
C ARG A 263 -7.41 16.82 -3.31
N SER A 264 -7.45 18.14 -3.19
CA SER A 264 -7.47 18.82 -1.90
C SER A 264 -8.58 19.84 -1.79
N ALA A 265 -9.04 20.04 -0.56
CA ALA A 265 -9.96 21.13 -0.20
C ALA A 265 -9.64 21.67 1.19
N LYS A 266 -10.09 22.87 1.47
CA LYS A 266 -10.04 23.46 2.80
C LYS A 266 -11.24 22.94 3.60
N VAL A 267 -11.00 21.92 4.43
CA VAL A 267 -12.07 21.24 5.19
C VAL A 267 -12.48 22.07 6.41
N VAL A 268 -11.52 22.63 7.13
CA VAL A 268 -11.76 23.55 8.27
C VAL A 268 -11.24 24.93 7.89
N SER A 269 -12.03 25.96 8.14
CA SER A 269 -11.74 27.33 7.69
C SER A 269 -10.45 27.93 8.23
N THR A 270 -9.97 27.48 9.38
CA THR A 270 -8.73 27.92 10.03
C THR A 270 -7.51 27.05 9.70
N MET A 271 -7.69 25.92 8.99
CA MET A 271 -6.61 24.99 8.65
C MET A 271 -6.18 25.14 7.18
N PRO A 272 -4.95 24.76 6.83
CA PRO A 272 -4.55 24.66 5.43
C PRO A 272 -5.38 23.61 4.69
N PRO A 273 -5.48 23.67 3.34
CA PRO A 273 -6.09 22.62 2.56
C PRO A 273 -5.41 21.27 2.81
N MET A 274 -6.20 20.21 2.89
CA MET A 274 -5.72 18.83 3.01
C MET A 274 -6.16 17.99 1.81
N THR A 275 -5.35 17.01 1.44
CA THR A 275 -5.71 16.05 0.40
C THR A 275 -6.79 15.11 0.90
N VAL A 276 -7.49 14.43 -0.02
CA VAL A 276 -8.45 13.35 0.32
C VAL A 276 -7.76 12.27 1.16
N GLU A 277 -6.54 11.88 0.83
CA GLU A 277 -5.75 10.92 1.63
C GLU A 277 -5.49 11.42 3.06
N GLN A 278 -5.11 12.69 3.21
CA GLN A 278 -4.91 13.31 4.54
C GLN A 278 -6.23 13.40 5.32
N LEU A 279 -7.35 13.68 4.64
CA LEU A 279 -8.68 13.67 5.26
C LEU A 279 -9.05 12.28 5.77
N ILE A 280 -8.83 11.22 4.98
CA ILE A 280 -9.04 9.83 5.41
C ILE A 280 -8.18 9.53 6.66
N GLY A 281 -6.91 9.91 6.63
CA GLY A 281 -6.00 9.73 7.78
C GLY A 281 -6.52 10.41 9.03
N ALA A 282 -6.88 11.70 8.94
CA ALA A 282 -7.29 12.49 10.09
C ALA A 282 -8.71 12.15 10.57
N ALA A 283 -9.70 12.14 9.67
CA ALA A 283 -11.10 12.07 10.04
C ALA A 283 -11.64 10.63 10.21
N LEU A 284 -10.94 9.62 9.70
CA LEU A 284 -11.31 8.22 9.90
C LEU A 284 -10.29 7.47 10.73
N LEU A 285 -9.01 7.37 10.29
CA LEU A 285 -8.03 6.51 10.95
C LEU A 285 -7.61 7.02 12.33
N ASN A 286 -7.28 8.29 12.46
CA ASN A 286 -6.89 8.87 13.76
C ASN A 286 -8.11 9.08 14.66
N HIS A 287 -9.23 9.51 14.10
CA HIS A 287 -10.46 9.78 14.83
C HIS A 287 -11.02 8.50 15.52
N ILE A 288 -10.99 7.36 14.81
CA ILE A 288 -11.39 6.08 15.43
C ILE A 288 -10.43 5.67 16.54
N ASP A 289 -9.09 5.84 16.35
CA ASP A 289 -8.10 5.53 17.38
C ASP A 289 -8.28 6.36 18.64
N GLU A 290 -8.52 7.67 18.49
CA GLU A 290 -8.71 8.59 19.62
C GLU A 290 -9.92 8.19 20.46
N HIS A 291 -11.09 8.06 19.82
CA HIS A 291 -12.33 7.76 20.55
C HIS A 291 -12.35 6.34 21.12
N PHE A 292 -11.93 5.33 20.36
CA PHE A 292 -11.90 3.96 20.88
C PHE A 292 -10.76 3.72 21.88
N GLY A 293 -9.66 4.48 21.77
CA GLY A 293 -8.65 4.54 22.83
C GLY A 293 -9.20 5.10 24.14
N SER A 294 -10.02 6.15 24.08
CA SER A 294 -10.71 6.75 25.22
C SER A 294 -11.74 5.79 25.83
N ILE A 295 -12.58 5.16 24.99
CA ILE A 295 -13.56 4.16 25.40
C ILE A 295 -12.88 2.98 26.12
N SER A 296 -11.85 2.40 25.51
CA SER A 296 -11.14 1.23 26.06
C SER A 296 -10.48 1.52 27.40
N LYS A 297 -9.85 2.70 27.55
CA LYS A 297 -9.25 3.15 28.81
C LYS A 297 -10.32 3.31 29.91
N THR A 298 -11.50 3.81 29.55
CA THR A 298 -12.61 4.03 30.48
C THR A 298 -13.26 2.71 30.91
N ALA A 299 -13.42 1.77 30.00
CA ALA A 299 -13.99 0.45 30.30
C ALA A 299 -13.07 -0.42 31.17
N ALA A 300 -11.75 -0.23 31.11
CA ALA A 300 -10.76 -0.96 31.89
C ALA A 300 -10.66 -0.49 33.37
N GLN A 301 -11.30 0.61 33.72
CA GLN A 301 -11.41 1.17 35.08
C GLN A 301 -12.67 0.63 35.79
#